data_ad630a28d7c4ce1a24a55082074b1657
#
_entry.id   ad630a28d7c4ce1a24a55082074b1657
#
_cell.length_a   1.000
_cell.length_b   1.000
_cell.length_c   1.000
_cell.angle_alpha   90.00
_cell.angle_beta   90.00
_cell.angle_gamma   90.00
#
_symmetry.space_group_name_H-M   'P 1'
#
loop_
_entity.id
_entity.type
_entity.pdbx_description
1 polymer ?
#
loop_
_entity_poly.entity_id
_entity_poly.type
_entity_poly.pdbx_seq_one_letter_code
_entity_poly.pdbx_strand_id
1 'polypeptide(L)'
;MEYSPFLTSEKIVCSNHLLNRAKKLKKPNVVIANAGSVLPMLAALEATKIGIMTPIFVGDIKAIEKEADDLNWDITNFEIIAAKGEHESAKVAAKVCGCAHGDILMKGDLHSDIFMKATLTKESGLRTGRRLVHSFFITHPSDRRPLLISDAAVNIKPNLVTRKEATRFAVETLHILGNSRPKVAFLSATEVPTETMESSVEAATLCEWARKEIKNADFSGPLALDLILSPKSAKVKGFSENRVAGKADAIIVPDIVSGNTIFKALVYLSGGCAAGIVNGAKVPILLTSRSDPSAARIASVALANILRVESNLQNSA
;
A
#
# COMPACT_ATOMS: atom_id res chain seq x y z
N MET A 1 -9.10 -29.68 -11.21
CA MET A 1 -8.24 -29.18 -10.11
C MET A 1 -9.15 -28.90 -8.93
N GLU A 2 -8.95 -29.59 -7.82
CA GLU A 2 -9.67 -29.27 -6.59
C GLU A 2 -9.08 -27.99 -6.01
N TYR A 3 -9.85 -26.91 -6.01
CA TYR A 3 -9.50 -25.69 -5.32
C TYR A 3 -9.73 -25.86 -3.80
N SER A 4 -8.89 -25.22 -2.99
CA SER A 4 -9.11 -25.16 -1.55
C SER A 4 -10.52 -24.62 -1.24
N PRO A 5 -11.32 -25.28 -0.41
CA PRO A 5 -12.68 -24.83 -0.08
C PRO A 5 -12.71 -23.50 0.68
N PHE A 6 -11.55 -23.03 1.16
CA PHE A 6 -11.43 -21.75 1.85
C PHE A 6 -11.20 -20.56 0.93
N LEU A 7 -10.91 -20.78 -0.37
CA LEU A 7 -10.74 -19.68 -1.31
C LEU A 7 -12.08 -19.06 -1.68
N THR A 8 -12.13 -17.74 -1.68
CA THR A 8 -13.33 -17.04 -2.15
C THR A 8 -13.57 -17.28 -3.64
N SER A 9 -14.82 -17.41 -4.03
CA SER A 9 -15.25 -17.37 -5.43
C SER A 9 -15.62 -15.96 -5.90
N GLU A 10 -15.62 -14.97 -5.01
CA GLU A 10 -15.97 -13.60 -5.34
C GLU A 10 -14.90 -12.93 -6.23
N LYS A 11 -15.37 -12.21 -7.24
CA LYS A 11 -14.47 -11.42 -8.09
C LYS A 11 -13.95 -10.21 -7.30
N ILE A 12 -12.62 -10.11 -7.20
CA ILE A 12 -11.97 -8.94 -6.60
C ILE A 12 -12.20 -7.72 -7.49
N VAL A 13 -12.76 -6.66 -6.93
CA VAL A 13 -13.05 -5.41 -7.63
C VAL A 13 -12.48 -4.20 -6.89
N CYS A 14 -12.02 -3.21 -7.65
CA CYS A 14 -11.57 -1.95 -7.06
C CYS A 14 -12.78 -1.15 -6.55
N SER A 15 -12.66 -0.53 -5.38
CA SER A 15 -13.71 0.30 -4.81
C SER A 15 -14.07 1.47 -5.74
N ASN A 16 -15.36 1.63 -6.02
CA ASN A 16 -15.88 2.76 -6.81
C ASN A 16 -15.58 4.10 -6.11
N HIS A 17 -15.56 4.13 -4.78
CA HIS A 17 -15.23 5.33 -4.03
C HIS A 17 -13.80 5.80 -4.32
N LEU A 18 -12.81 4.89 -4.29
CA LEU A 18 -11.42 5.20 -4.66
C LEU A 18 -11.31 5.66 -6.11
N LEU A 19 -11.91 4.93 -7.04
CA LEU A 19 -11.85 5.25 -8.47
C LEU A 19 -12.47 6.62 -8.78
N ASN A 20 -13.66 6.89 -8.27
CA ASN A 20 -14.36 8.14 -8.53
C ASN A 20 -13.62 9.35 -7.94
N ARG A 21 -12.96 9.16 -6.78
CA ARG A 21 -12.11 10.20 -6.19
C ARG A 21 -10.85 10.44 -7.01
N ALA A 22 -10.14 9.39 -7.41
CA ALA A 22 -8.94 9.50 -8.23
C ALA A 22 -9.20 10.13 -9.60
N LYS A 23 -10.34 9.81 -10.26
CA LYS A 23 -10.74 10.41 -11.54
C LYS A 23 -10.97 11.91 -11.52
N LYS A 24 -11.28 12.49 -10.36
CA LYS A 24 -11.49 13.93 -10.18
C LYS A 24 -10.17 14.71 -10.03
N LEU A 25 -9.08 14.01 -9.81
CA LEU A 25 -7.76 14.60 -9.62
C LEU A 25 -6.98 14.67 -10.95
N LYS A 26 -5.95 15.53 -10.98
CA LYS A 26 -5.00 15.56 -12.11
C LYS A 26 -4.37 14.18 -12.26
N LYS A 27 -4.38 13.65 -13.49
CA LYS A 27 -3.74 12.37 -13.80
C LYS A 27 -2.26 12.42 -13.45
N PRO A 28 -1.72 11.45 -12.71
CA PRO A 28 -0.31 11.38 -12.42
C PRO A 28 0.48 10.78 -13.59
N ASN A 29 1.72 11.20 -13.75
CA ASN A 29 2.71 10.50 -14.53
C ASN A 29 3.23 9.32 -13.70
N VAL A 30 2.92 8.08 -14.12
CA VAL A 30 3.36 6.86 -13.42
C VAL A 30 4.53 6.25 -14.15
N VAL A 31 5.70 6.26 -13.52
CA VAL A 31 6.93 5.69 -14.08
C VAL A 31 6.97 4.19 -13.76
N ILE A 32 6.97 3.37 -14.80
CA ILE A 32 6.94 1.90 -14.68
C ILE A 32 8.34 1.36 -14.95
N ALA A 33 8.98 0.84 -13.90
CA ALA A 33 10.32 0.28 -13.99
C ALA A 33 10.30 -1.12 -14.61
N ASN A 34 11.04 -1.35 -15.67
CA ASN A 34 11.10 -2.62 -16.43
C ASN A 34 9.70 -3.05 -16.95
N ALA A 35 9.14 -2.23 -17.85
CA ALA A 35 7.76 -2.31 -18.29
C ALA A 35 7.48 -3.44 -19.31
N GLY A 36 8.43 -3.86 -20.13
CA GLY A 36 8.25 -4.73 -21.31
C GLY A 36 7.82 -6.17 -21.03
N SER A 37 6.78 -6.37 -20.21
CA SER A 37 6.15 -7.67 -19.98
C SER A 37 4.64 -7.54 -19.80
N VAL A 38 3.90 -8.64 -19.99
CA VAL A 38 2.44 -8.69 -20.03
C VAL A 38 1.78 -7.99 -18.84
N LEU A 39 2.15 -8.33 -17.61
CA LEU A 39 1.42 -7.87 -16.44
C LEU A 39 1.55 -6.35 -16.16
N PRO A 40 2.75 -5.74 -16.20
CA PRO A 40 2.88 -4.29 -16.08
C PRO A 40 2.19 -3.54 -17.22
N MET A 41 2.30 -4.02 -18.46
CA MET A 41 1.69 -3.39 -19.61
C MET A 41 0.16 -3.45 -19.56
N LEU A 42 -0.41 -4.60 -19.19
CA LEU A 42 -1.86 -4.75 -19.03
C LEU A 42 -2.39 -3.83 -17.91
N ALA A 43 -1.70 -3.77 -16.78
CA ALA A 43 -2.08 -2.88 -15.68
C ALA A 43 -2.03 -1.39 -16.10
N ALA A 44 -1.00 -1.01 -16.86
CA ALA A 44 -0.88 0.34 -17.41
C ALA A 44 -1.99 0.67 -18.41
N LEU A 45 -2.29 -0.26 -19.34
CA LEU A 45 -3.38 -0.11 -20.30
C LEU A 45 -4.73 0.12 -19.60
N GLU A 46 -5.05 -0.73 -18.63
CA GLU A 46 -6.33 -0.66 -17.90
C GLU A 46 -6.46 0.64 -17.11
N ALA A 47 -5.43 1.03 -16.36
CA ALA A 47 -5.44 2.27 -15.59
C ALA A 47 -5.49 3.52 -16.49
N THR A 48 -4.84 3.47 -17.66
CA THR A 48 -4.89 4.53 -18.67
C THR A 48 -6.28 4.64 -19.31
N LYS A 49 -6.90 3.51 -19.69
CA LYS A 49 -8.28 3.47 -20.20
C LYS A 49 -9.30 4.01 -19.20
N ILE A 50 -9.11 3.71 -17.91
CA ILE A 50 -9.96 4.24 -16.82
C ILE A 50 -9.73 5.74 -16.61
N GLY A 51 -8.60 6.29 -17.07
CA GLY A 51 -8.28 7.71 -17.00
C GLY A 51 -7.63 8.16 -15.69
N ILE A 52 -6.97 7.24 -14.95
CA ILE A 52 -6.36 7.54 -13.64
C ILE A 52 -4.84 7.66 -13.67
N MET A 53 -4.19 7.44 -14.82
CA MET A 53 -2.74 7.64 -14.99
C MET A 53 -2.34 7.99 -16.43
N THR A 54 -1.14 8.55 -16.56
CA THR A 54 -0.37 8.64 -17.81
C THR A 54 0.92 7.84 -17.59
N PRO A 55 1.18 6.76 -18.35
CA PRO A 55 2.38 5.95 -18.16
C PRO A 55 3.63 6.63 -18.73
N ILE A 56 4.77 6.41 -18.06
CA ILE A 56 6.13 6.59 -18.58
C ILE A 56 6.78 5.22 -18.48
N PHE A 57 7.12 4.64 -19.61
CA PHE A 57 7.70 3.31 -19.65
C PHE A 57 9.23 3.36 -19.55
N VAL A 58 9.81 2.56 -18.67
CA VAL A 58 11.27 2.41 -18.56
C VAL A 58 11.64 0.95 -18.76
N GLY A 59 12.49 0.66 -19.75
CA GLY A 59 12.91 -0.71 -20.03
C GLY A 59 13.44 -0.92 -21.45
N ASP A 60 13.40 -2.16 -21.92
CA ASP A 60 13.75 -2.49 -23.29
C ASP A 60 12.64 -2.04 -24.25
N ILE A 61 13.00 -1.11 -25.17
CA ILE A 61 12.03 -0.50 -26.09
C ILE A 61 11.31 -1.55 -26.94
N LYS A 62 12.05 -2.52 -27.48
CA LYS A 62 11.46 -3.55 -28.36
C LYS A 62 10.49 -4.46 -27.59
N ALA A 63 10.81 -4.78 -26.33
CA ALA A 63 9.92 -5.56 -25.50
C ALA A 63 8.64 -4.77 -25.15
N ILE A 64 8.77 -3.47 -24.86
CA ILE A 64 7.63 -2.58 -24.57
C ILE A 64 6.72 -2.45 -25.79
N GLU A 65 7.29 -2.18 -26.98
CA GLU A 65 6.54 -2.05 -28.24
C GLU A 65 5.83 -3.35 -28.58
N LYS A 66 6.55 -4.49 -28.49
CA LYS A 66 5.96 -5.82 -28.75
C LYS A 66 4.75 -6.11 -27.85
N GLU A 67 4.88 -5.88 -26.54
CA GLU A 67 3.77 -6.11 -25.60
C GLU A 67 2.59 -5.15 -25.85
N ALA A 68 2.87 -3.91 -26.29
CA ALA A 68 1.84 -2.97 -26.67
C ALA A 68 1.08 -3.45 -27.93
N ASP A 69 1.79 -3.96 -28.94
CA ASP A 69 1.20 -4.54 -30.14
C ASP A 69 0.34 -5.78 -29.79
N ASP A 70 0.85 -6.68 -28.95
CA ASP A 70 0.14 -7.87 -28.49
C ASP A 70 -1.16 -7.50 -27.73
N LEU A 71 -1.18 -6.35 -27.06
CA LEU A 71 -2.34 -5.79 -26.37
C LEU A 71 -3.23 -4.90 -27.26
N ASN A 72 -2.90 -4.72 -28.53
CA ASN A 72 -3.55 -3.78 -29.45
C ASN A 72 -3.64 -2.36 -28.86
N TRP A 73 -2.56 -1.89 -28.25
CA TRP A 73 -2.47 -0.61 -27.59
C TRP A 73 -1.48 0.33 -28.29
N ASP A 74 -2.01 1.41 -28.89
CA ASP A 74 -1.17 2.49 -29.41
C ASP A 74 -0.53 3.26 -28.26
N ILE A 75 0.80 3.19 -28.17
CA ILE A 75 1.61 3.85 -27.14
C ILE A 75 2.46 5.00 -27.69
N THR A 76 2.27 5.42 -28.93
CA THR A 76 3.07 6.47 -29.62
C THR A 76 3.02 7.82 -28.88
N ASN A 77 1.95 8.08 -28.12
CA ASN A 77 1.79 9.31 -27.33
C ASN A 77 2.37 9.23 -25.92
N PHE A 78 3.01 8.12 -25.54
CA PHE A 78 3.59 7.95 -24.21
C PHE A 78 5.12 7.93 -24.28
N GLU A 79 5.75 8.42 -23.24
CA GLU A 79 7.20 8.46 -23.13
C GLU A 79 7.76 7.05 -22.84
N ILE A 80 8.79 6.68 -23.61
CA ILE A 80 9.55 5.45 -23.41
C ILE A 80 11.01 5.81 -23.18
N ILE A 81 11.57 5.37 -22.06
CA ILE A 81 12.96 5.61 -21.68
C ILE A 81 13.70 4.28 -21.74
N ALA A 82 14.71 4.21 -22.62
CA ALA A 82 15.50 3.01 -22.80
C ALA A 82 16.29 2.64 -21.55
N ALA A 83 16.27 1.37 -21.14
CA ALA A 83 17.08 0.80 -20.09
C ALA A 83 17.22 -0.72 -20.28
N LYS A 84 18.41 -1.29 -19.91
CA LYS A 84 18.69 -2.72 -20.09
C LYS A 84 18.64 -3.48 -18.78
N GLY A 85 17.70 -4.42 -18.69
CA GLY A 85 17.56 -5.30 -17.54
C GLY A 85 17.07 -4.59 -16.27
N GLU A 86 16.90 -5.35 -15.22
CA GLU A 86 16.21 -4.92 -14.01
C GLU A 86 16.95 -3.79 -13.27
N HIS A 87 18.28 -3.90 -13.16
CA HIS A 87 19.09 -2.95 -12.39
C HIS A 87 19.09 -1.54 -12.99
N GLU A 88 19.28 -1.44 -14.30
CA GLU A 88 19.29 -0.15 -14.99
C GLU A 88 17.87 0.43 -15.02
N SER A 89 16.87 -0.37 -15.37
CA SER A 89 15.46 0.05 -15.38
C SER A 89 15.02 0.59 -14.01
N ALA A 90 15.39 -0.08 -12.92
CA ALA A 90 15.07 0.39 -11.57
C ALA A 90 15.75 1.74 -11.24
N LYS A 91 17.04 1.89 -11.59
CA LYS A 91 17.79 3.14 -11.34
C LYS A 91 17.25 4.31 -12.16
N VAL A 92 17.02 4.09 -13.46
CA VAL A 92 16.48 5.12 -14.37
C VAL A 92 15.10 5.56 -13.90
N ALA A 93 14.19 4.61 -13.64
CA ALA A 93 12.85 4.92 -13.18
C ALA A 93 12.84 5.69 -11.84
N ALA A 94 13.66 5.28 -10.88
CA ALA A 94 13.78 5.99 -9.60
C ALA A 94 14.31 7.42 -9.80
N LYS A 95 15.31 7.64 -10.67
CA LYS A 95 15.87 8.95 -10.98
C LYS A 95 14.85 9.86 -11.67
N VAL A 96 14.07 9.34 -12.62
CA VAL A 96 12.99 10.08 -13.30
C VAL A 96 12.00 10.66 -12.27
N CYS A 97 11.57 9.84 -11.32
CA CYS A 97 10.72 10.32 -10.22
C CYS A 97 11.44 11.29 -9.28
N GLY A 98 12.71 11.05 -8.98
CA GLY A 98 13.52 11.93 -8.12
C GLY A 98 13.74 13.33 -8.70
N CYS A 99 13.75 13.48 -10.03
CA CYS A 99 13.82 14.73 -10.76
C CYS A 99 12.44 15.39 -10.99
N ALA A 100 11.39 14.91 -10.33
CA ALA A 100 10.01 15.41 -10.43
C ALA A 100 9.38 15.29 -11.84
N HIS A 101 9.91 14.43 -12.70
CA HIS A 101 9.31 14.12 -14.00
C HIS A 101 8.23 13.04 -13.91
N GLY A 102 8.32 12.16 -12.89
CA GLY A 102 7.31 11.18 -12.54
C GLY A 102 6.68 11.46 -11.19
N ASP A 103 5.38 11.26 -11.09
CA ASP A 103 4.56 11.52 -9.91
C ASP A 103 4.42 10.30 -8.98
N ILE A 104 4.50 9.10 -9.56
CA ILE A 104 4.38 7.81 -8.87
C ILE A 104 5.39 6.86 -9.49
N LEU A 105 6.10 6.10 -8.66
CA LEU A 105 7.01 5.05 -9.11
C LEU A 105 6.36 3.68 -8.97
N MET A 106 6.21 2.95 -10.07
CA MET A 106 5.59 1.64 -10.11
C MET A 106 6.60 0.54 -10.49
N LYS A 107 6.60 -0.53 -9.71
CA LYS A 107 7.35 -1.73 -10.03
C LYS A 107 6.72 -2.48 -11.21
N GLY A 108 7.48 -2.72 -12.26
CA GLY A 108 7.12 -3.61 -13.36
C GLY A 108 7.61 -5.04 -13.13
N ASP A 109 8.21 -5.65 -14.15
CA ASP A 109 8.70 -7.04 -14.08
C ASP A 109 10.17 -7.08 -13.66
N LEU A 110 10.43 -6.88 -12.39
CA LEU A 110 11.75 -6.98 -11.78
C LEU A 110 11.65 -7.45 -10.32
N HIS A 111 12.77 -7.88 -9.75
CA HIS A 111 12.83 -8.30 -8.35
C HIS A 111 12.62 -7.12 -7.40
N SER A 112 11.84 -7.35 -6.33
CA SER A 112 11.46 -6.27 -5.40
C SER A 112 12.64 -5.71 -4.61
N ASP A 113 13.64 -6.52 -4.30
CA ASP A 113 14.87 -6.08 -3.63
C ASP A 113 15.71 -5.15 -4.52
N ILE A 114 15.85 -5.47 -5.82
CA ILE A 114 16.51 -4.60 -6.81
C ILE A 114 15.78 -3.27 -6.92
N PHE A 115 14.46 -3.31 -7.05
CA PHE A 115 13.62 -2.12 -7.15
C PHE A 115 13.74 -1.24 -5.90
N MET A 116 13.54 -1.81 -4.72
CA MET A 116 13.65 -1.07 -3.46
C MET A 116 15.05 -0.54 -3.19
N LYS A 117 16.09 -1.32 -3.52
CA LYS A 117 17.48 -0.88 -3.39
C LYS A 117 17.76 0.34 -4.28
N ALA A 118 17.28 0.35 -5.52
CA ALA A 118 17.43 1.49 -6.42
C ALA A 118 16.73 2.75 -5.87
N THR A 119 15.55 2.64 -5.27
CA THR A 119 14.80 3.77 -4.68
C THR A 119 15.51 4.36 -3.46
N LEU A 120 16.26 3.56 -2.72
CA LEU A 120 16.95 3.97 -1.50
C LEU A 120 18.33 4.59 -1.76
N THR A 121 18.86 4.56 -2.99
CA THR A 121 20.14 5.18 -3.31
C THR A 121 20.06 6.70 -3.17
N LYS A 122 21.18 7.36 -2.89
CA LYS A 122 21.26 8.82 -2.83
C LYS A 122 20.99 9.43 -4.22
N GLU A 123 21.45 8.76 -5.26
CA GLU A 123 21.35 9.17 -6.66
C GLU A 123 19.91 9.14 -7.19
N SER A 124 19.04 8.35 -6.57
CA SER A 124 17.62 8.34 -6.94
C SER A 124 16.93 9.67 -6.69
N GLY A 125 17.40 10.43 -5.70
CA GLY A 125 16.78 11.68 -5.28
C GLY A 125 15.43 11.51 -4.56
N LEU A 126 15.02 10.26 -4.22
CA LEU A 126 13.71 9.95 -3.63
C LEU A 126 13.69 9.98 -2.09
N ARG A 127 14.85 10.06 -1.44
CA ARG A 127 14.93 10.03 0.03
C ARG A 127 14.41 11.33 0.65
N THR A 128 13.59 11.19 1.70
CA THR A 128 13.02 12.32 2.46
C THR A 128 13.57 12.41 3.89
N GLY A 129 14.37 11.44 4.34
CA GLY A 129 14.72 11.27 5.75
C GLY A 129 13.70 10.43 6.53
N ARG A 130 12.47 10.26 6.06
CA ARG A 130 11.48 9.34 6.64
C ARG A 130 11.82 7.89 6.30
N ARG A 131 11.38 6.94 7.12
CA ARG A 131 11.53 5.52 6.82
C ARG A 131 10.51 5.07 5.78
N LEU A 132 10.93 4.18 4.88
CA LEU A 132 10.00 3.56 3.96
C LEU A 132 9.17 2.51 4.69
N VAL A 133 7.86 2.60 4.56
CA VAL A 133 6.89 1.71 5.19
C VAL A 133 5.81 1.35 4.18
N HIS A 134 5.48 0.06 4.10
CA HIS A 134 4.41 -0.43 3.22
C HIS A 134 3.07 -0.46 3.94
N SER A 135 2.02 -0.04 3.25
CA SER A 135 0.64 -0.17 3.71
C SER A 135 -0.24 -0.81 2.65
N PHE A 136 -1.10 -1.74 3.07
CA PHE A 136 -2.24 -2.20 2.27
C PHE A 136 -3.52 -1.54 2.77
N PHE A 137 -4.20 -0.83 1.90
CA PHE A 137 -5.56 -0.34 2.13
C PHE A 137 -6.53 -1.31 1.47
N ILE A 138 -7.25 -2.08 2.28
CA ILE A 138 -8.09 -3.17 1.83
C ILE A 138 -9.55 -2.72 1.84
N THR A 139 -10.21 -2.82 0.68
CA THR A 139 -11.63 -2.58 0.51
C THR A 139 -12.34 -3.90 0.21
N HIS A 140 -13.64 -3.98 0.52
CA HIS A 140 -14.44 -5.18 0.25
C HIS A 140 -15.62 -4.80 -0.67
N PRO A 141 -16.04 -5.70 -1.60
CA PRO A 141 -17.14 -5.42 -2.53
C PRO A 141 -18.47 -5.02 -1.86
N SER A 142 -18.70 -5.46 -0.64
CA SER A 142 -19.90 -5.09 0.16
C SER A 142 -19.87 -3.67 0.72
N ASP A 143 -18.95 -2.83 0.29
CA ASP A 143 -18.76 -1.44 0.76
C ASP A 143 -18.64 -1.29 2.30
N ARG A 144 -18.22 -2.36 2.97
CA ARG A 144 -17.92 -2.32 4.39
C ARG A 144 -16.69 -1.48 4.65
N ARG A 145 -16.54 -1.06 5.90
CA ARG A 145 -15.41 -0.28 6.38
C ARG A 145 -14.08 -0.84 5.85
N PRO A 146 -13.27 -0.01 5.17
CA PRO A 146 -11.94 -0.43 4.72
C PRO A 146 -11.01 -0.66 5.91
N LEU A 147 -9.95 -1.43 5.69
CA LEU A 147 -8.94 -1.74 6.70
C LEU A 147 -7.55 -1.46 6.14
N LEU A 148 -6.74 -0.70 6.89
CA LEU A 148 -5.33 -0.48 6.56
C LEU A 148 -4.45 -1.42 7.37
N ILE A 149 -3.45 -2.06 6.74
CA ILE A 149 -2.47 -2.95 7.40
C ILE A 149 -1.06 -2.45 7.09
N SER A 150 -0.21 -2.29 8.11
CA SER A 150 1.18 -1.82 7.98
C SER A 150 2.09 -2.40 9.07
N ASP A 151 3.34 -2.81 8.80
CA ASP A 151 3.98 -2.99 7.49
C ASP A 151 3.82 -4.45 7.05
N ALA A 152 3.46 -4.68 5.81
CA ALA A 152 3.17 -6.03 5.33
C ALA A 152 4.05 -6.50 4.16
N ALA A 153 5.05 -5.69 3.71
CA ALA A 153 5.82 -6.02 2.51
C ALA A 153 7.26 -5.47 2.44
N VAL A 154 7.69 -4.55 3.30
CA VAL A 154 9.00 -3.89 3.21
C VAL A 154 9.91 -4.21 4.40
N ASN A 155 9.42 -4.04 5.62
CA ASN A 155 10.24 -4.20 6.81
C ASN A 155 10.01 -5.58 7.43
N ILE A 156 11.02 -6.46 7.39
CA ILE A 156 10.91 -7.86 7.85
C ILE A 156 10.61 -7.92 9.35
N LYS A 157 11.44 -7.30 10.19
CA LYS A 157 11.25 -7.15 11.63
C LYS A 157 11.41 -5.66 11.97
N PRO A 158 10.37 -4.84 11.81
CA PRO A 158 10.45 -3.41 12.04
C PRO A 158 10.67 -3.11 13.52
N ASN A 159 11.68 -2.30 13.84
CA ASN A 159 11.88 -1.81 15.20
C ASN A 159 10.83 -0.76 15.59
N LEU A 160 10.80 -0.35 16.85
CA LEU A 160 9.84 0.65 17.35
C LEU A 160 9.85 1.96 16.55
N VAL A 161 11.01 2.43 16.08
CA VAL A 161 11.10 3.66 15.26
C VAL A 161 10.37 3.49 13.93
N THR A 162 10.55 2.35 13.28
CA THR A 162 9.85 2.03 12.02
C THR A 162 8.35 1.85 12.24
N ARG A 163 7.94 1.20 13.32
CA ARG A 163 6.51 1.01 13.65
C ARG A 163 5.83 2.32 14.08
N LYS A 164 6.54 3.24 14.71
CA LYS A 164 6.07 4.61 14.97
C LYS A 164 5.79 5.34 13.65
N GLU A 165 6.69 5.19 12.67
CA GLU A 165 6.49 5.80 11.37
C GLU A 165 5.33 5.15 10.60
N ALA A 166 5.18 3.81 10.66
CA ALA A 166 4.03 3.09 10.14
C ALA A 166 2.70 3.61 10.73
N THR A 167 2.69 3.88 12.03
CA THR A 167 1.52 4.44 12.72
C THR A 167 1.18 5.84 12.22
N ARG A 168 2.19 6.72 12.04
CA ARG A 168 1.98 8.08 11.49
C ARG A 168 1.39 7.99 10.07
N PHE A 169 1.99 7.20 9.18
CA PHE A 169 1.49 7.04 7.82
C PHE A 169 0.08 6.45 7.77
N ALA A 170 -0.25 5.51 8.66
CA ALA A 170 -1.60 4.95 8.73
C ALA A 170 -2.63 6.03 9.09
N VAL A 171 -2.33 6.88 10.08
CA VAL A 171 -3.21 7.99 10.49
C VAL A 171 -3.29 9.05 9.38
N GLU A 172 -2.17 9.49 8.81
CA GLU A 172 -2.10 10.44 7.70
C GLU A 172 -2.93 9.95 6.50
N THR A 173 -2.74 8.68 6.10
CA THR A 173 -3.50 8.07 5.01
C THR A 173 -5.00 8.07 5.27
N LEU A 174 -5.43 7.67 6.47
CA LEU A 174 -6.85 7.61 6.82
C LEU A 174 -7.47 8.99 6.93
N HIS A 175 -6.75 10.01 7.44
CA HIS A 175 -7.20 11.40 7.42
C HIS A 175 -7.41 11.90 5.99
N ILE A 176 -6.45 11.69 5.10
CA ILE A 176 -6.56 12.03 3.68
C ILE A 176 -7.78 11.33 3.05
N LEU A 177 -8.05 10.08 3.42
CA LEU A 177 -9.21 9.35 2.93
C LEU A 177 -10.54 9.79 3.57
N GLY A 178 -10.54 10.78 4.46
CA GLY A 178 -11.73 11.41 5.03
C GLY A 178 -12.15 10.87 6.38
N ASN A 179 -11.36 10.00 7.02
CA ASN A 179 -11.61 9.57 8.39
C ASN A 179 -11.04 10.60 9.38
N SER A 180 -11.87 11.43 9.96
CA SER A 180 -11.47 12.50 10.87
C SER A 180 -10.86 12.02 12.19
N ARG A 181 -11.13 10.76 12.59
CA ARG A 181 -10.62 10.16 13.83
C ARG A 181 -10.35 8.67 13.67
N PRO A 182 -9.24 8.30 12.99
CA PRO A 182 -8.86 6.91 12.75
C PRO A 182 -8.68 6.12 14.05
N LYS A 183 -9.09 4.86 14.03
CA LYS A 183 -8.92 3.89 15.11
C LYS A 183 -7.80 2.91 14.74
N VAL A 184 -6.68 3.01 15.44
CA VAL A 184 -5.47 2.23 15.14
C VAL A 184 -5.22 1.19 16.22
N ALA A 185 -5.15 -0.07 15.82
CA ALA A 185 -4.84 -1.19 16.69
C ALA A 185 -3.38 -1.65 16.54
N PHE A 186 -2.72 -1.94 17.65
CA PHE A 186 -1.41 -2.59 17.66
C PHE A 186 -1.58 -4.09 17.92
N LEU A 187 -1.28 -4.89 16.88
CA LEU A 187 -1.51 -6.34 16.88
C LEU A 187 -0.55 -7.07 17.81
N SER A 188 -1.10 -7.98 18.57
CA SER A 188 -0.40 -9.05 19.29
C SER A 188 -1.30 -10.29 19.37
N ALA A 189 -0.88 -11.34 20.08
CA ALA A 189 -1.71 -12.51 20.35
C ALA A 189 -2.33 -12.48 21.74
N THR A 190 -2.18 -11.39 22.48
CA THR A 190 -2.72 -11.20 23.84
C THR A 190 -3.12 -9.74 24.05
N GLU A 191 -3.94 -9.48 25.04
CA GLU A 191 -4.39 -8.14 25.45
C GLU A 191 -3.56 -7.57 26.63
N VAL A 192 -2.71 -8.40 27.23
CA VAL A 192 -1.87 -8.03 28.37
C VAL A 192 -0.40 -8.10 27.97
N PRO A 193 0.39 -7.04 28.20
CA PRO A 193 1.84 -7.09 27.97
C PRO A 193 2.49 -8.19 28.83
N THR A 194 3.28 -9.06 28.20
CA THR A 194 4.04 -10.09 28.88
C THR A 194 5.43 -10.23 28.27
N GLU A 195 6.45 -10.35 29.12
CA GLU A 195 7.86 -10.42 28.70
C GLU A 195 8.14 -11.63 27.77
N THR A 196 7.39 -12.71 27.92
CA THR A 196 7.51 -13.89 27.06
C THR A 196 7.00 -13.66 25.64
N MET A 197 6.30 -12.56 25.41
CA MET A 197 5.77 -12.19 24.09
C MET A 197 6.16 -10.74 23.76
N GLU A 198 7.35 -10.55 23.18
CA GLU A 198 7.93 -9.25 22.81
C GLU A 198 6.92 -8.33 22.10
N SER A 199 6.13 -8.91 21.16
CA SER A 199 5.12 -8.15 20.41
C SER A 199 4.06 -7.46 21.29
N SER A 200 3.73 -8.03 22.45
CA SER A 200 2.75 -7.46 23.37
C SER A 200 3.32 -6.25 24.13
N VAL A 201 4.57 -6.33 24.54
CA VAL A 201 5.29 -5.24 25.22
C VAL A 201 5.51 -4.05 24.26
N GLU A 202 5.96 -4.37 23.04
CA GLU A 202 6.15 -3.35 22.00
C GLU A 202 4.82 -2.69 21.58
N ALA A 203 3.72 -3.47 21.46
CA ALA A 203 2.41 -2.93 21.16
C ALA A 203 1.89 -1.98 22.24
N ALA A 204 2.10 -2.29 23.53
CA ALA A 204 1.78 -1.39 24.64
C ALA A 204 2.60 -0.10 24.58
N THR A 205 3.91 -0.22 24.38
CA THR A 205 4.83 0.92 24.25
C THR A 205 4.43 1.85 23.10
N LEU A 206 4.08 1.28 21.93
CA LEU A 206 3.60 2.03 20.76
C LEU A 206 2.27 2.71 21.04
N CYS A 207 1.35 2.03 21.74
CA CYS A 207 0.05 2.56 22.09
C CYS A 207 0.18 3.79 23.03
N GLU A 208 1.00 3.71 24.06
CA GLU A 208 1.27 4.83 24.96
C GLU A 208 1.91 6.00 24.22
N TRP A 209 2.92 5.74 23.41
CA TRP A 209 3.58 6.75 22.59
C TRP A 209 2.57 7.43 21.65
N ALA A 210 1.77 6.66 20.92
CA ALA A 210 0.83 7.17 19.93
C ALA A 210 -0.25 8.07 20.56
N ARG A 211 -0.77 7.70 21.73
CA ARG A 211 -1.74 8.51 22.50
C ARG A 211 -1.17 9.87 22.93
N LYS A 212 0.13 9.95 23.19
CA LYS A 212 0.80 11.20 23.57
C LYS A 212 1.09 12.10 22.36
N GLU A 213 1.62 11.50 21.30
CA GLU A 213 2.23 12.21 20.16
C GLU A 213 1.27 12.50 18.99
N ILE A 214 0.25 11.66 18.79
CA ILE A 214 -0.64 11.76 17.64
C ILE A 214 -2.01 12.23 18.10
N LYS A 215 -2.47 13.34 17.54
CA LYS A 215 -3.80 13.91 17.84
C LYS A 215 -4.83 13.42 16.81
N ASN A 216 -6.12 13.57 17.12
CA ASN A 216 -7.23 13.24 16.25
C ASN A 216 -7.28 11.77 15.78
N ALA A 217 -6.77 10.84 16.60
CA ALA A 217 -6.88 9.40 16.38
C ALA A 217 -7.05 8.68 17.73
N ASP A 218 -7.62 7.48 17.69
CA ASP A 218 -7.75 6.60 18.86
C ASP A 218 -6.83 5.39 18.69
N PHE A 219 -6.16 5.00 19.78
CA PHE A 219 -5.17 3.91 19.77
C PHE A 219 -5.47 2.88 20.84
N SER A 220 -5.30 1.60 20.50
CA SER A 220 -5.36 0.49 21.46
C SER A 220 -4.41 -0.64 21.08
N GLY A 221 -3.82 -1.24 22.08
CA GLY A 221 -2.89 -2.37 21.98
C GLY A 221 -2.17 -2.62 23.30
N PRO A 222 -1.69 -3.88 23.48
CA PRO A 222 -1.81 -5.00 22.56
C PRO A 222 -3.25 -5.49 22.38
N LEU A 223 -3.60 -5.94 21.18
CA LEU A 223 -4.90 -6.54 20.88
C LEU A 223 -4.73 -7.77 19.97
N ALA A 224 -5.44 -8.85 20.27
CA ALA A 224 -5.57 -9.99 19.39
C ALA A 224 -6.48 -9.68 18.19
N LEU A 225 -6.31 -10.39 17.08
CA LEU A 225 -6.99 -10.08 15.82
C LEU A 225 -8.53 -10.13 15.93
N ASP A 226 -9.06 -11.04 16.70
CA ASP A 226 -10.51 -11.15 16.94
C ASP A 226 -11.06 -9.90 17.65
N LEU A 227 -10.30 -9.36 18.60
CA LEU A 227 -10.63 -8.08 19.28
C LEU A 227 -10.50 -6.87 18.35
N ILE A 228 -9.59 -6.91 17.40
CA ILE A 228 -9.42 -5.83 16.43
C ILE A 228 -10.61 -5.73 15.47
N LEU A 229 -11.08 -6.89 15.00
CA LEU A 229 -12.04 -6.97 13.90
C LEU A 229 -13.49 -7.18 14.35
N SER A 230 -13.73 -7.84 15.50
CA SER A 230 -15.06 -8.30 15.89
C SER A 230 -15.64 -7.53 17.08
N PRO A 231 -16.69 -6.70 16.85
CA PRO A 231 -17.43 -6.09 17.97
C PRO A 231 -18.00 -7.11 18.96
N LYS A 232 -18.38 -8.31 18.47
CA LYS A 232 -18.88 -9.39 19.31
C LYS A 232 -17.79 -9.91 20.24
N SER A 233 -16.58 -10.18 19.71
CA SER A 233 -15.42 -10.61 20.52
C SER A 233 -15.04 -9.55 21.55
N ALA A 234 -15.03 -8.28 21.15
CA ALA A 234 -14.76 -7.17 22.05
C ALA A 234 -15.75 -7.12 23.21
N LYS A 235 -17.05 -7.33 22.94
CA LYS A 235 -18.07 -7.39 23.97
C LYS A 235 -17.87 -8.55 24.93
N VAL A 236 -17.65 -9.76 24.40
CA VAL A 236 -17.48 -11.00 25.20
C VAL A 236 -16.25 -10.91 26.12
N LYS A 237 -15.17 -10.30 25.62
CA LYS A 237 -13.90 -10.15 26.37
C LYS A 237 -13.84 -8.88 27.26
N GLY A 238 -14.96 -8.15 27.42
CA GLY A 238 -15.04 -6.98 28.32
C GLY A 238 -14.43 -5.69 27.75
N PHE A 239 -14.23 -5.59 26.42
CA PHE A 239 -13.67 -4.41 25.73
C PHE A 239 -14.73 -3.50 25.10
N SER A 240 -15.98 -3.55 25.55
CA SER A 240 -17.09 -2.77 24.98
C SER A 240 -16.83 -1.26 24.97
N GLU A 241 -16.18 -0.74 26.03
CA GLU A 241 -15.87 0.69 26.19
C GLU A 241 -14.59 1.10 25.45
N ASN A 242 -13.83 0.15 24.91
CA ASN A 242 -12.63 0.46 24.14
C ASN A 242 -13.01 1.06 22.79
N ARG A 243 -12.45 2.23 22.49
CA ARG A 243 -12.79 2.98 21.27
C ARG A 243 -12.30 2.33 19.97
N VAL A 244 -11.34 1.42 20.04
CA VAL A 244 -10.68 0.77 18.92
C VAL A 244 -11.14 -0.68 18.75
N ALA A 245 -11.31 -1.42 19.87
CA ALA A 245 -11.68 -2.84 19.82
C ALA A 245 -12.97 -3.08 19.05
N GLY A 246 -12.94 -3.99 18.08
CA GLY A 246 -14.03 -4.31 17.14
C GLY A 246 -14.33 -3.21 16.12
N LYS A 247 -13.55 -2.13 16.11
CA LYS A 247 -13.85 -0.92 15.31
C LYS A 247 -12.58 -0.36 14.63
N ALA A 248 -11.48 -1.11 14.59
CA ALA A 248 -10.22 -0.64 14.04
C ALA A 248 -10.32 -0.29 12.54
N ASP A 249 -9.71 0.83 12.18
CA ASP A 249 -9.54 1.28 10.79
C ASP A 249 -8.14 0.96 10.27
N ALA A 250 -7.16 0.75 11.20
CA ALA A 250 -5.81 0.32 10.87
C ALA A 250 -5.26 -0.70 11.86
N ILE A 251 -4.40 -1.58 11.36
CA ILE A 251 -3.63 -2.56 12.13
C ILE A 251 -2.15 -2.30 11.91
N ILE A 252 -1.41 -2.04 12.97
CA ILE A 252 0.05 -2.01 12.97
C ILE A 252 0.54 -3.36 13.46
N VAL A 253 1.18 -4.11 12.57
CA VAL A 253 1.64 -5.48 12.83
C VAL A 253 3.05 -5.51 13.45
N PRO A 254 3.43 -6.57 14.19
CA PRO A 254 4.75 -6.70 14.77
C PRO A 254 5.84 -7.02 13.74
N ASP A 255 5.51 -7.73 12.69
CA ASP A 255 6.45 -8.22 11.67
C ASP A 255 5.77 -8.44 10.32
N ILE A 256 6.60 -8.66 9.29
CA ILE A 256 6.14 -8.85 7.92
C ILE A 256 5.30 -10.13 7.73
N VAL A 257 5.57 -11.18 8.50
CA VAL A 257 4.84 -12.46 8.38
C VAL A 257 3.39 -12.27 8.80
N SER A 258 3.18 -11.62 9.96
CA SER A 258 1.84 -11.29 10.47
C SER A 258 1.07 -10.41 9.47
N GLY A 259 1.71 -9.34 8.97
CA GLY A 259 1.08 -8.43 8.02
C GLY A 259 0.75 -9.08 6.68
N ASN A 260 1.70 -9.83 6.12
CA ASN A 260 1.53 -10.52 4.86
C ASN A 260 0.47 -11.62 4.94
N THR A 261 0.42 -12.37 6.06
CA THR A 261 -0.58 -13.42 6.29
C THR A 261 -1.98 -12.84 6.38
N ILE A 262 -2.18 -11.78 7.17
CA ILE A 262 -3.50 -11.14 7.31
C ILE A 262 -3.96 -10.54 5.98
N PHE A 263 -3.11 -9.80 5.29
CA PHE A 263 -3.42 -9.24 3.98
C PHE A 263 -3.86 -10.32 3.00
N LYS A 264 -3.08 -11.41 2.87
CA LYS A 264 -3.41 -12.51 1.96
C LYS A 264 -4.69 -13.23 2.37
N ALA A 265 -4.91 -13.46 3.66
CA ALA A 265 -6.16 -14.05 4.15
C ALA A 265 -7.38 -13.20 3.72
N LEU A 266 -7.32 -11.87 3.89
CA LEU A 266 -8.40 -10.98 3.49
C LEU A 266 -8.63 -10.95 1.97
N VAL A 267 -7.56 -11.05 1.17
CA VAL A 267 -7.68 -11.09 -0.30
C VAL A 267 -8.21 -12.45 -0.77
N TYR A 268 -7.56 -13.54 -0.37
CA TYR A 268 -7.84 -14.86 -0.94
C TYR A 268 -9.03 -15.57 -0.31
N LEU A 269 -9.33 -15.29 0.98
CA LEU A 269 -10.44 -15.95 1.69
C LEU A 269 -11.70 -15.09 1.72
N SER A 270 -11.56 -13.75 1.69
CA SER A 270 -12.70 -12.84 1.83
C SER A 270 -12.98 -11.99 0.59
N GLY A 271 -12.18 -12.09 -0.49
CA GLY A 271 -12.40 -11.30 -1.71
C GLY A 271 -12.04 -9.81 -1.59
N GLY A 272 -11.23 -9.45 -0.60
CA GLY A 272 -10.79 -8.07 -0.41
C GLY A 272 -9.91 -7.58 -1.56
N CYS A 273 -10.08 -6.33 -1.98
CA CYS A 273 -9.21 -5.63 -2.93
C CYS A 273 -8.16 -4.82 -2.16
N ALA A 274 -6.89 -5.19 -2.30
CA ALA A 274 -5.79 -4.56 -1.58
C ALA A 274 -5.05 -3.54 -2.45
N ALA A 275 -5.17 -2.25 -2.12
CA ALA A 275 -4.34 -1.19 -2.67
C ALA A 275 -3.03 -1.09 -1.86
N GLY A 276 -1.90 -1.44 -2.48
CA GLY A 276 -0.59 -1.43 -1.85
C GLY A 276 0.22 -0.18 -2.18
N ILE A 277 0.84 0.43 -1.16
CA ILE A 277 1.66 1.62 -1.31
C ILE A 277 2.84 1.61 -0.33
N VAL A 278 4.01 2.06 -0.78
CA VAL A 278 5.16 2.38 0.07
C VAL A 278 5.20 3.89 0.26
N ASN A 279 5.12 4.31 1.50
CA ASN A 279 5.23 5.70 1.94
C ASN A 279 6.65 6.02 2.41
N GLY A 280 6.99 7.32 2.53
CA GLY A 280 8.27 7.78 3.06
C GLY A 280 9.29 8.22 2.02
N ALA A 281 9.02 8.02 0.72
CA ALA A 281 9.76 8.61 -0.38
C ALA A 281 9.12 9.92 -0.84
N LYS A 282 9.81 10.68 -1.72
CA LYS A 282 9.27 11.92 -2.31
C LYS A 282 8.00 11.68 -3.13
N VAL A 283 7.88 10.52 -3.74
CA VAL A 283 6.69 10.09 -4.47
C VAL A 283 6.19 8.77 -3.92
N PRO A 284 4.89 8.48 -4.02
CA PRO A 284 4.37 7.15 -3.72
C PRO A 284 5.04 6.07 -4.56
N ILE A 285 5.33 4.91 -3.94
CA ILE A 285 5.94 3.77 -4.63
C ILE A 285 4.96 2.60 -4.59
N LEU A 286 4.71 1.99 -5.74
CA LEU A 286 3.82 0.85 -5.88
C LEU A 286 4.63 -0.44 -6.03
N LEU A 287 4.54 -1.32 -5.03
CA LEU A 287 5.12 -2.66 -5.02
C LEU A 287 4.06 -3.68 -5.44
N THR A 288 3.79 -3.77 -6.73
CA THR A 288 2.83 -4.75 -7.24
C THR A 288 3.43 -6.16 -7.27
N SER A 289 2.66 -7.16 -6.83
CA SER A 289 3.04 -8.56 -6.97
C SER A 289 2.63 -9.11 -8.34
N ARG A 290 3.34 -10.13 -8.84
CA ARG A 290 2.95 -10.86 -10.05
C ARG A 290 1.57 -11.54 -9.91
N SER A 291 1.21 -11.93 -8.69
CA SER A 291 -0.08 -12.58 -8.38
C SER A 291 -1.21 -11.59 -8.07
N ASP A 292 -0.95 -10.29 -8.03
CA ASP A 292 -2.00 -9.32 -7.74
C ASP A 292 -2.99 -9.23 -8.90
N PRO A 293 -4.30 -9.25 -8.62
CA PRO A 293 -5.31 -9.04 -9.65
C PRO A 293 -5.24 -7.61 -10.18
N SER A 294 -5.68 -7.40 -11.42
CA SER A 294 -5.75 -6.09 -12.05
C SER A 294 -6.44 -5.04 -11.17
N ALA A 295 -7.54 -5.41 -10.54
CA ALA A 295 -8.28 -4.55 -9.62
C ALA A 295 -7.42 -3.97 -8.47
N ALA A 296 -6.50 -4.77 -7.91
CA ALA A 296 -5.59 -4.33 -6.85
C ALA A 296 -4.54 -3.34 -7.36
N ARG A 297 -4.04 -3.53 -8.60
CA ARG A 297 -3.11 -2.60 -9.24
C ARG A 297 -3.77 -1.27 -9.54
N ILE A 298 -4.98 -1.29 -10.09
CA ILE A 298 -5.81 -0.11 -10.32
C ILE A 298 -6.08 0.63 -9.00
N ALA A 299 -6.47 -0.10 -7.94
CA ALA A 299 -6.70 0.47 -6.62
C ALA A 299 -5.44 1.11 -6.03
N SER A 300 -4.26 0.51 -6.25
CA SER A 300 -2.97 1.07 -5.81
C SER A 300 -2.64 2.39 -6.51
N VAL A 301 -2.85 2.46 -7.83
CA VAL A 301 -2.66 3.72 -8.59
C VAL A 301 -3.65 4.79 -8.12
N ALA A 302 -4.93 4.43 -7.93
CA ALA A 302 -5.94 5.36 -7.45
C ALA A 302 -5.61 5.90 -6.05
N LEU A 303 -5.24 5.03 -5.12
CA LEU A 303 -4.81 5.41 -3.76
C LEU A 303 -3.59 6.33 -3.80
N ALA A 304 -2.56 5.96 -4.55
CA ALA A 304 -1.32 6.75 -4.67
C ALA A 304 -1.60 8.16 -5.22
N ASN A 305 -2.47 8.30 -6.23
CA ASN A 305 -2.83 9.60 -6.78
C ASN A 305 -3.56 10.49 -5.75
N ILE A 306 -4.48 9.90 -4.98
CA ILE A 306 -5.20 10.61 -3.91
C ILE A 306 -4.20 11.11 -2.86
N LEU A 307 -3.34 10.22 -2.36
CA LEU A 307 -2.37 10.57 -1.32
C LEU A 307 -1.38 11.63 -1.78
N ARG A 308 -0.88 11.54 -3.02
CA ARG A 308 0.04 12.51 -3.61
C ARG A 308 -0.53 13.93 -3.65
N VAL A 309 -1.75 14.07 -4.15
CA VAL A 309 -2.36 15.39 -4.34
C VAL A 309 -2.71 16.04 -3.01
N GLU A 310 -3.30 15.29 -2.10
CA GLU A 310 -3.80 15.84 -0.84
C GLU A 310 -2.69 16.06 0.20
N SER A 311 -1.61 15.25 0.19
CA SER A 311 -0.43 15.55 1.00
C SER A 311 0.24 16.86 0.58
N ASN A 312 0.27 17.18 -0.72
CA ASN A 312 0.84 18.43 -1.20
C ASN A 312 0.00 19.65 -0.78
N LEU A 313 -1.33 19.51 -0.75
CA LEU A 313 -2.23 20.58 -0.28
C LEU A 313 -2.06 20.86 1.23
N GLN A 314 -1.86 19.83 2.04
CA GLN A 314 -1.63 19.98 3.48
C GLN A 314 -0.27 20.63 3.80
N ASN A 315 0.75 20.40 2.98
CA ASN A 315 2.08 21.00 3.15
C ASN A 315 2.16 22.44 2.63
N SER A 316 1.15 22.90 1.89
CA SER A 316 1.08 24.24 1.30
C SER A 316 0.15 25.20 2.07
N ALA A 317 -0.56 24.70 3.05
CA ALA A 317 -1.47 25.43 3.96
C ALA A 317 -0.83 25.63 5.34
#